data_fae5647833c8484d937aa3c28a3535af
#
_entry.id   fae5647833c8484d937aa3c28a3535af
#
_cell.length_a   1.000
_cell.length_b   1.000
_cell.length_c   1.000
_cell.angle_alpha   90.00
_cell.angle_beta   90.00
_cell.angle_gamma   90.00
#
_symmetry.space_group_name_H-M   'P 1'
#
loop_
_entity.id
_entity.type
_entity.pdbx_description
1 polymer ?
#
loop_
_entity_poly.entity_id
_entity_poly.type
_entity_poly.pdbx_seq_one_letter_code
_entity_poly.pdbx_strand_id
1 'polypeptide(L)'
;MDLTNLPAPAFTAIDGVTQGVAAVCYMAIGIAAWLRATGDVRTRVFLGFSIANLVVFGIPTFWWLRGMTDPTTLPPAATAAIMAALGVGALLLFHFTQVFPRRRPWIKASGVQMQIAYCLAPLTIAGLVRFMPASVKALTVPYILALIIFGFPLLVLLGFVIPIAAIVSLLRSHQEIQKEGLDRLKLPLELILLSQIAGGTLAILFAPVLAVLAPNSAVQSGLTVIIWALGLLTPLAYAAAVWKFNVLAVDPG
;
A
#
# COMPACT_ATOMS: atom_id res chain seq x y z
N MET A 1 0.44 2.14 -34.22
CA MET A 1 0.66 3.03 -33.09
C MET A 1 1.86 2.49 -32.34
N ASP A 2 2.97 3.20 -32.36
CA ASP A 2 4.22 2.72 -31.78
C ASP A 2 4.19 3.00 -30.27
N LEU A 3 3.90 1.97 -29.47
CA LEU A 3 3.79 2.06 -28.01
C LEU A 3 5.14 2.35 -27.31
N THR A 4 6.24 2.31 -28.07
CA THR A 4 7.59 2.57 -27.53
C THR A 4 7.91 4.04 -27.34
N ASN A 5 7.10 4.95 -27.90
CA ASN A 5 7.30 6.40 -27.86
C ASN A 5 6.28 7.16 -27.02
N LEU A 6 5.55 6.48 -26.14
CA LEU A 6 4.70 7.20 -25.18
C LEU A 6 5.61 7.94 -24.20
N PRO A 7 5.49 9.28 -24.09
CA PRO A 7 6.26 10.04 -23.12
C PRO A 7 5.91 9.54 -21.71
N ALA A 8 6.92 9.19 -20.94
CA ALA A 8 6.70 8.86 -19.54
C ALA A 8 5.97 10.04 -18.87
N PRO A 9 4.91 9.80 -18.09
CA PRO A 9 4.19 10.89 -17.43
C PRO A 9 5.16 11.64 -16.51
N ALA A 10 5.35 12.92 -16.79
CA ALA A 10 6.20 13.76 -15.96
C ALA A 10 5.58 13.88 -14.56
N PHE A 11 6.41 13.74 -13.52
CA PHE A 11 6.02 13.92 -12.14
C PHE A 11 5.66 15.38 -11.89
N THR A 12 4.40 15.67 -11.63
CA THR A 12 3.91 17.05 -11.48
C THR A 12 4.12 17.58 -10.06
N ALA A 13 4.02 18.90 -9.88
CA ALA A 13 4.04 19.51 -8.55
C ALA A 13 2.90 18.99 -7.65
N ILE A 14 1.74 18.68 -8.25
CA ILE A 14 0.60 18.11 -7.54
C ILE A 14 0.95 16.71 -7.02
N ASP A 15 1.62 15.89 -7.83
CA ASP A 15 2.05 14.54 -7.41
C ASP A 15 3.04 14.63 -6.24
N GLY A 16 4.03 15.52 -6.32
CA GLY A 16 5.03 15.70 -5.27
C GLY A 16 4.41 16.16 -3.95
N VAL A 17 3.52 17.16 -4.00
CA VAL A 17 2.85 17.68 -2.80
C VAL A 17 1.90 16.63 -2.20
N THR A 18 1.06 15.99 -3.01
CA THR A 18 0.08 15.00 -2.51
C THR A 18 0.75 13.77 -1.92
N GLN A 19 1.83 13.28 -2.53
CA GLN A 19 2.61 12.17 -1.98
C GLN A 19 3.34 12.59 -0.69
N GLY A 20 3.90 13.79 -0.63
CA GLY A 20 4.52 14.31 0.58
C GLY A 20 3.53 14.42 1.75
N VAL A 21 2.34 14.94 1.49
CA VAL A 21 1.25 15.00 2.49
C VAL A 21 0.86 13.60 2.94
N ALA A 22 0.73 12.65 2.02
CA ALA A 22 0.40 11.26 2.36
C ALA A 22 1.49 10.63 3.24
N ALA A 23 2.77 10.78 2.88
CA ALA A 23 3.90 10.27 3.66
C ALA A 23 3.86 10.79 5.11
N VAL A 24 3.68 12.10 5.26
CA VAL A 24 3.60 12.76 6.59
C VAL A 24 2.38 12.28 7.38
N CYS A 25 1.20 12.21 6.76
CA CYS A 25 -0.03 11.77 7.42
C CYS A 25 0.09 10.32 7.93
N TYR A 26 0.55 9.39 7.08
CA TYR A 26 0.76 8.00 7.49
C TYR A 26 1.73 7.92 8.67
N MET A 27 2.86 8.59 8.57
CA MET A 27 3.90 8.51 9.59
C MET A 27 3.46 9.15 10.90
N ALA A 28 2.86 10.34 10.87
CA ALA A 28 2.38 11.04 12.05
C ALA A 28 1.32 10.23 12.80
N ILE A 29 0.33 9.68 12.08
CA ILE A 29 -0.74 8.86 12.67
C ILE A 29 -0.18 7.54 13.18
N GLY A 30 0.72 6.89 12.43
CA GLY A 30 1.36 5.64 12.83
C GLY A 30 2.15 5.78 14.12
N ILE A 31 3.01 6.81 14.23
CA ILE A 31 3.78 7.09 15.45
C ILE A 31 2.86 7.45 16.61
N ALA A 32 1.89 8.36 16.41
CA ALA A 32 1.00 8.80 17.48
C ALA A 32 0.15 7.63 18.03
N ALA A 33 -0.36 6.76 17.16
CA ALA A 33 -1.09 5.57 17.58
C ALA A 33 -0.20 4.58 18.35
N TRP A 34 1.02 4.36 17.87
CA TRP A 34 1.98 3.49 18.55
C TRP A 34 2.38 4.02 19.94
N LEU A 35 2.65 5.32 20.06
CA LEU A 35 2.96 5.96 21.35
C LEU A 35 1.81 5.85 22.34
N ARG A 36 0.56 5.84 21.86
CA ARG A 36 -0.63 5.66 22.70
C ARG A 36 -0.75 4.25 23.28
N ALA A 37 -0.30 3.23 22.56
CA ALA A 37 -0.39 1.83 22.96
C ALA A 37 0.75 0.98 22.37
N THR A 38 1.95 1.15 22.90
CA THR A 38 3.18 0.49 22.40
C THR A 38 3.12 -1.04 22.41
N GLY A 39 2.35 -1.62 23.35
CA GLY A 39 2.16 -3.07 23.49
C GLY A 39 1.12 -3.67 22.53
N ASP A 40 0.25 -2.83 21.94
CA ASP A 40 -0.84 -3.31 21.09
C ASP A 40 -0.35 -3.71 19.71
N VAL A 41 -0.71 -4.93 19.27
CA VAL A 41 -0.33 -5.45 17.96
C VAL A 41 -0.90 -4.61 16.81
N ARG A 42 -2.10 -4.04 16.99
CA ARG A 42 -2.78 -3.21 15.98
C ARG A 42 -1.98 -1.95 15.67
N THR A 43 -1.45 -1.28 16.70
CA THR A 43 -0.64 -0.08 16.54
C THR A 43 0.73 -0.38 15.93
N ARG A 44 1.36 -1.50 16.31
CA ARG A 44 2.64 -1.93 15.73
C ARG A 44 2.53 -2.29 14.25
N VAL A 45 1.49 -3.04 13.88
CA VAL A 45 1.26 -3.41 12.49
C VAL A 45 0.94 -2.18 11.65
N PHE A 46 0.12 -1.25 12.18
CA PHE A 46 -0.19 0.00 11.48
C PHE A 46 1.04 0.90 11.35
N LEU A 47 1.92 0.96 12.37
CA LEU A 47 3.18 1.69 12.27
C LEU A 47 4.08 1.10 11.17
N GLY A 48 4.21 -0.23 11.10
CA GLY A 48 4.94 -0.89 10.01
C GLY A 48 4.38 -0.54 8.63
N PHE A 49 3.04 -0.56 8.50
CA PHE A 49 2.35 -0.13 7.28
C PHE A 49 2.62 1.35 6.95
N SER A 50 2.65 2.21 7.96
CA SER A 50 2.98 3.64 7.79
C SER A 50 4.42 3.86 7.34
N ILE A 51 5.38 3.08 7.86
CA ILE A 51 6.79 3.11 7.42
C ILE A 51 6.91 2.66 5.96
N ALA A 52 6.22 1.60 5.55
CA ALA A 52 6.20 1.18 4.16
C ALA A 52 5.66 2.28 3.23
N ASN A 53 4.57 2.95 3.63
CA ASN A 53 4.01 4.07 2.88
C ASN A 53 4.93 5.30 2.87
N LEU A 54 5.69 5.56 3.95
CA LEU A 54 6.71 6.60 3.97
C LEU A 54 7.78 6.35 2.91
N VAL A 55 8.22 5.11 2.71
CA VAL A 55 9.20 4.76 1.66
C VAL A 55 8.59 4.96 0.27
N VAL A 56 7.34 4.45 0.07
CA VAL A 56 6.64 4.52 -1.23
C VAL A 56 6.41 5.96 -1.68
N PHE A 57 6.01 6.84 -0.78
CA PHE A 57 5.66 8.22 -1.09
C PHE A 57 6.80 9.21 -0.84
N GLY A 58 7.62 8.94 0.15
CA GLY A 58 8.71 9.84 0.55
C GLY A 58 9.87 9.84 -0.45
N ILE A 59 10.24 8.70 -1.03
CA ILE A 59 11.33 8.66 -2.02
C ILE A 59 10.98 9.48 -3.27
N PRO A 60 9.82 9.29 -3.94
CA PRO A 60 9.46 10.12 -5.08
C PRO A 60 9.32 11.61 -4.73
N THR A 61 8.72 11.93 -3.57
CA THR A 61 8.62 13.32 -3.09
C THR A 61 10.00 13.97 -2.93
N PHE A 62 10.93 13.25 -2.30
CA PHE A 62 12.30 13.74 -2.13
C PHE A 62 13.00 13.97 -3.48
N TRP A 63 12.75 13.07 -4.46
CA TRP A 63 13.29 13.19 -5.80
C TRP A 63 12.75 14.44 -6.52
N TRP A 64 11.43 14.64 -6.40
CA TRP A 64 10.78 15.84 -6.92
C TRP A 64 11.30 17.13 -6.28
N LEU A 65 11.50 17.16 -4.96
CA LEU A 65 12.07 18.32 -4.25
C LEU A 65 13.48 18.67 -4.73
N ARG A 66 14.20 17.74 -5.33
CA ARG A 66 15.48 17.97 -5.99
C ARG A 66 15.36 18.46 -7.44
N GLY A 67 14.16 18.78 -7.91
CA GLY A 67 13.88 19.24 -9.27
C GLY A 67 13.87 18.15 -10.33
N MET A 68 13.87 16.87 -9.92
CA MET A 68 13.82 15.75 -10.84
C MET A 68 12.37 15.33 -11.08
N THR A 69 11.85 15.67 -12.26
CA THR A 69 10.45 15.42 -12.63
C THR A 69 10.26 14.14 -13.45
N ASP A 70 11.33 13.52 -13.92
CA ASP A 70 11.28 12.27 -14.67
C ASP A 70 11.48 11.07 -13.73
N PRO A 71 10.44 10.21 -13.54
CA PRO A 71 10.52 9.04 -12.68
C PRO A 71 11.54 7.99 -13.19
N THR A 72 11.90 8.02 -14.48
CA THR A 72 12.90 7.09 -15.04
C THR A 72 14.31 7.39 -14.57
N THR A 73 14.55 8.58 -14.01
CA THR A 73 15.85 8.99 -13.44
C THR A 73 16.07 8.47 -12.03
N LEU A 74 15.08 7.79 -11.43
CA LEU A 74 15.25 7.18 -10.11
C LEU A 74 16.37 6.12 -10.15
N PRO A 75 17.29 6.13 -9.17
CA PRO A 75 18.30 5.10 -9.07
C PRO A 75 17.65 3.71 -8.92
N PRO A 76 18.24 2.66 -9.51
CA PRO A 76 17.70 1.29 -9.39
C PRO A 76 17.49 0.85 -7.93
N ALA A 77 18.34 1.29 -7.01
CA ALA A 77 18.17 1.02 -5.59
C ALA A 77 16.92 1.70 -4.99
N ALA A 78 16.60 2.93 -5.40
CA ALA A 78 15.39 3.63 -4.97
C ALA A 78 14.14 2.96 -5.52
N THR A 79 14.15 2.59 -6.80
CA THR A 79 13.05 1.82 -7.42
C THR A 79 12.85 0.47 -6.71
N ALA A 80 13.94 -0.26 -6.44
CA ALA A 80 13.85 -1.52 -5.70
C ALA A 80 13.29 -1.33 -4.29
N ALA A 81 13.68 -0.26 -3.58
CA ALA A 81 13.16 0.05 -2.26
C ALA A 81 11.65 0.38 -2.30
N ILE A 82 11.19 1.17 -3.27
CA ILE A 82 9.76 1.49 -3.46
C ILE A 82 8.97 0.20 -3.74
N MET A 83 9.42 -0.63 -4.67
CA MET A 83 8.73 -1.87 -5.01
C MET A 83 8.70 -2.87 -3.84
N ALA A 84 9.80 -3.00 -3.11
CA ALA A 84 9.85 -3.82 -1.91
C ALA A 84 8.91 -3.30 -0.82
N ALA A 85 8.85 -1.97 -0.61
CA ALA A 85 7.96 -1.34 0.33
C ALA A 85 6.47 -1.49 -0.05
N LEU A 86 6.12 -1.46 -1.34
CA LEU A 86 4.76 -1.77 -1.82
C LEU A 86 4.37 -3.21 -1.46
N GLY A 87 5.25 -4.17 -1.69
CA GLY A 87 5.02 -5.58 -1.34
C GLY A 87 4.83 -5.79 0.17
N VAL A 88 5.72 -5.22 0.98
CA VAL A 88 5.60 -5.24 2.45
C VAL A 88 4.34 -4.52 2.90
N GLY A 89 4.02 -3.38 2.28
CA GLY A 89 2.81 -2.61 2.58
C GLY A 89 1.53 -3.43 2.36
N ALA A 90 1.45 -4.17 1.25
CA ALA A 90 0.31 -5.06 0.98
C ALA A 90 0.17 -6.16 2.05
N LEU A 91 1.28 -6.79 2.45
CA LEU A 91 1.29 -7.80 3.51
C LEU A 91 0.91 -7.22 4.87
N LEU A 92 1.41 -6.03 5.21
CA LEU A 92 1.10 -5.34 6.46
C LEU A 92 -0.36 -4.88 6.49
N LEU A 93 -0.90 -4.41 5.36
CA LEU A 93 -2.32 -4.09 5.24
C LEU A 93 -3.18 -5.33 5.48
N PHE A 94 -2.86 -6.46 4.86
CA PHE A 94 -3.55 -7.72 5.12
C PHE A 94 -3.44 -8.13 6.59
N HIS A 95 -2.24 -8.08 7.16
CA HIS A 95 -2.06 -8.38 8.60
C HIS A 95 -2.88 -7.43 9.47
N PHE A 96 -2.90 -6.14 9.14
CA PHE A 96 -3.73 -5.17 9.85
C PHE A 96 -5.20 -5.57 9.85
N THR A 97 -5.76 -5.99 8.72
CA THR A 97 -7.17 -6.45 8.65
C THR A 97 -7.44 -7.72 9.45
N GLN A 98 -6.40 -8.51 9.77
CA GLN A 98 -6.53 -9.71 10.59
C GLN A 98 -6.46 -9.41 12.10
N VAL A 99 -5.90 -8.28 12.49
CA VAL A 99 -5.80 -7.87 13.90
C VAL A 99 -6.77 -6.75 14.27
N PHE A 100 -7.40 -6.13 13.28
CA PHE A 100 -8.33 -5.02 13.48
C PHE A 100 -9.79 -5.41 13.16
N PRO A 101 -10.76 -5.08 14.00
CA PRO A 101 -10.63 -4.46 15.32
C PRO A 101 -10.20 -5.45 16.41
N ARG A 102 -10.33 -6.75 16.13
CA ARG A 102 -9.94 -7.87 17.01
C ARG A 102 -9.01 -8.81 16.27
N ARG A 103 -8.09 -9.41 17.02
CA ARG A 103 -7.15 -10.39 16.50
C ARG A 103 -7.84 -11.70 16.13
N ARG A 104 -7.62 -12.17 14.92
CA ARG A 104 -8.12 -13.48 14.47
C ARG A 104 -7.35 -14.62 15.16
N PRO A 105 -8.03 -15.71 15.60
CA PRO A 105 -7.37 -16.81 16.33
C PRO A 105 -6.22 -17.47 15.57
N TRP A 106 -6.33 -17.60 14.24
CA TRP A 106 -5.33 -18.25 13.40
C TRP A 106 -4.01 -17.47 13.32
N ILE A 107 -4.00 -16.17 13.57
CA ILE A 107 -2.78 -15.34 13.60
C ILE A 107 -1.82 -15.75 14.71
N LYS A 108 -2.32 -16.29 15.82
CA LYS A 108 -1.46 -16.79 16.90
C LYS A 108 -0.57 -17.95 16.42
N ALA A 109 -1.11 -18.80 15.55
CA ALA A 109 -0.39 -19.96 14.99
C ALA A 109 0.53 -19.59 13.80
N SER A 110 0.25 -18.48 13.09
CA SER A 110 0.93 -18.12 11.84
C SER A 110 1.96 -17.00 11.96
N GLY A 111 2.31 -16.56 13.17
CA GLY A 111 3.25 -15.44 13.37
C GLY A 111 4.57 -15.61 12.63
N VAL A 112 5.14 -16.82 12.62
CA VAL A 112 6.39 -17.14 11.91
C VAL A 112 6.18 -17.06 10.38
N GLN A 113 5.05 -17.53 9.88
CA GLN A 113 4.74 -17.50 8.44
C GLN A 113 4.66 -16.06 7.93
N MET A 114 4.02 -15.17 8.68
CA MET A 114 3.95 -13.74 8.34
C MET A 114 5.34 -13.09 8.37
N GLN A 115 6.18 -13.42 9.35
CA GLN A 115 7.56 -12.92 9.43
C GLN A 115 8.39 -13.40 8.22
N ILE A 116 8.27 -14.67 7.84
CA ILE A 116 8.92 -15.21 6.63
C ILE A 116 8.42 -14.44 5.39
N ALA A 117 7.11 -14.21 5.24
CA ALA A 117 6.56 -13.47 4.11
C ALA A 117 7.09 -12.03 4.06
N TYR A 118 7.23 -11.35 5.21
CA TYR A 118 7.79 -9.99 5.30
C TYR A 118 9.27 -9.93 4.89
N CYS A 119 10.01 -11.02 4.99
CA CYS A 119 11.40 -11.08 4.53
C CYS A 119 11.49 -11.51 3.07
N LEU A 120 10.79 -12.57 2.68
CA LEU A 120 10.93 -13.18 1.35
C LEU A 120 10.36 -12.29 0.24
N ALA A 121 9.18 -11.69 0.44
CA ALA A 121 8.55 -10.87 -0.60
C ALA A 121 9.43 -9.68 -1.01
N PRO A 122 9.91 -8.82 -0.09
CA PRO A 122 10.77 -7.70 -0.48
C PRO A 122 12.12 -8.13 -1.05
N LEU A 123 12.72 -9.23 -0.56
CA LEU A 123 13.97 -9.75 -1.11
C LEU A 123 13.79 -10.24 -2.55
N THR A 124 12.69 -10.95 -2.82
CA THR A 124 12.37 -11.40 -4.18
C THR A 124 12.12 -10.21 -5.12
N ILE A 125 11.32 -9.24 -4.68
CA ILE A 125 11.03 -8.03 -5.46
C ILE A 125 12.34 -7.24 -5.72
N ALA A 126 13.11 -6.97 -4.68
CA ALA A 126 14.37 -6.24 -4.79
C ALA A 126 15.35 -6.96 -5.72
N GLY A 127 15.44 -8.28 -5.64
CA GLY A 127 16.25 -9.10 -6.53
C GLY A 127 15.80 -8.99 -7.99
N LEU A 128 14.51 -9.15 -8.27
CA LEU A 128 13.97 -9.02 -9.62
C LEU A 128 14.22 -7.63 -10.22
N VAL A 129 14.00 -6.57 -9.43
CA VAL A 129 14.23 -5.19 -9.88
C VAL A 129 15.73 -4.92 -10.07
N ARG A 130 16.60 -5.41 -9.15
CA ARG A 130 18.07 -5.19 -9.23
C ARG A 130 18.69 -5.79 -10.48
N PHE A 131 18.20 -6.94 -10.90
CA PHE A 131 18.70 -7.66 -12.08
C PHE A 131 17.87 -7.40 -13.33
N MET A 132 16.96 -6.42 -13.28
CA MET A 132 16.14 -6.05 -14.42
C MET A 132 17.03 -5.53 -15.57
N PRO A 133 16.96 -6.11 -16.79
CA PRO A 133 17.72 -5.65 -17.92
C PRO A 133 17.30 -4.23 -18.33
N ALA A 134 18.25 -3.44 -18.82
CA ALA A 134 18.01 -2.06 -19.28
C ALA A 134 17.06 -1.97 -20.49
N SER A 135 16.86 -3.06 -21.22
CA SER A 135 15.93 -3.11 -22.35
C SER A 135 15.33 -4.51 -22.50
N VAL A 136 14.15 -4.57 -23.12
CA VAL A 136 13.47 -5.84 -23.44
C VAL A 136 14.35 -6.75 -24.33
N LYS A 137 15.17 -6.16 -25.21
CA LYS A 137 16.10 -6.90 -26.07
C LYS A 137 17.24 -7.57 -25.31
N ALA A 138 17.54 -7.10 -24.10
CA ALA A 138 18.58 -7.68 -23.22
C ALA A 138 18.01 -8.73 -22.26
N LEU A 139 16.75 -9.13 -22.39
CA LEU A 139 16.13 -10.18 -21.58
C LEU A 139 16.82 -11.51 -21.84
N THR A 140 17.43 -12.08 -20.82
CA THR A 140 18.02 -13.42 -20.85
C THR A 140 17.00 -14.49 -20.48
N VAL A 141 17.15 -15.71 -21.00
CA VAL A 141 16.26 -16.83 -20.68
C VAL A 141 16.15 -17.07 -19.16
N PRO A 142 17.24 -17.07 -18.36
CA PRO A 142 17.15 -17.21 -16.92
C PRO A 142 16.32 -16.12 -16.25
N TYR A 143 16.42 -14.86 -16.73
CA TYR A 143 15.64 -13.76 -16.16
C TYR A 143 14.15 -13.89 -16.49
N ILE A 144 13.81 -14.30 -17.72
CA ILE A 144 12.42 -14.58 -18.12
C ILE A 144 11.83 -15.70 -17.26
N LEU A 145 12.58 -16.78 -17.04
CA LEU A 145 12.14 -17.87 -16.15
C LEU A 145 11.94 -17.39 -14.71
N ALA A 146 12.84 -16.54 -14.18
CA ALA A 146 12.68 -15.96 -12.86
C ALA A 146 11.42 -15.07 -12.76
N LEU A 147 11.11 -14.28 -13.79
CA LEU A 147 9.87 -13.49 -13.85
C LEU A 147 8.63 -14.38 -13.87
N ILE A 148 8.63 -15.46 -14.62
CA ILE A 148 7.49 -16.39 -14.72
C ILE A 148 7.30 -17.14 -13.39
N ILE A 149 8.38 -17.66 -12.82
CA ILE A 149 8.32 -18.52 -11.61
C ILE A 149 8.08 -17.71 -10.34
N PHE A 150 8.69 -16.55 -10.18
CA PHE A 150 8.65 -15.75 -8.95
C PHE A 150 7.92 -14.42 -9.13
N GLY A 151 8.17 -13.69 -10.21
CA GLY A 151 7.64 -12.35 -10.43
C GLY A 151 6.14 -12.35 -10.66
N PHE A 152 5.64 -13.16 -11.58
CA PHE A 152 4.22 -13.21 -11.91
C PHE A 152 3.36 -13.74 -10.75
N PRO A 153 3.68 -14.88 -10.11
CA PRO A 153 2.93 -15.33 -8.93
C PRO A 153 2.95 -14.32 -7.79
N LEU A 154 4.09 -13.66 -7.56
CA LEU A 154 4.19 -12.63 -6.53
C LEU A 154 3.35 -11.40 -6.86
N LEU A 155 3.32 -10.96 -8.11
CA LEU A 155 2.46 -9.87 -8.59
C LEU A 155 0.97 -10.20 -8.40
N VAL A 156 0.55 -11.41 -8.78
CA VAL A 156 -0.84 -11.88 -8.57
C VAL A 156 -1.16 -11.95 -7.09
N LEU A 157 -0.27 -12.51 -6.28
CA LEU A 157 -0.47 -12.63 -4.83
C LEU A 157 -0.61 -11.25 -4.17
N LEU A 158 0.35 -10.36 -4.37
CA LEU A 158 0.39 -9.05 -3.71
C LEU A 158 -0.59 -8.04 -4.33
N GLY A 159 -0.80 -8.10 -5.64
CA GLY A 159 -1.66 -7.15 -6.36
C GLY A 159 -3.14 -7.49 -6.34
N PHE A 160 -3.50 -8.76 -6.22
CA PHE A 160 -4.90 -9.20 -6.29
C PHE A 160 -5.34 -10.04 -5.09
N VAL A 161 -4.64 -11.14 -4.80
CA VAL A 161 -5.10 -12.10 -3.77
C VAL A 161 -5.12 -11.47 -2.40
N ILE A 162 -4.05 -10.80 -2.02
CA ILE A 162 -3.93 -10.17 -0.69
C ILE A 162 -4.90 -9.01 -0.51
N PRO A 163 -5.05 -8.04 -1.43
CA PRO A 163 -6.07 -7.00 -1.31
C PRO A 163 -7.50 -7.55 -1.23
N ILE A 164 -7.85 -8.53 -2.07
CA ILE A 164 -9.17 -9.16 -2.00
C ILE A 164 -9.37 -9.85 -0.65
N ALA A 165 -8.39 -10.61 -0.17
CA ALA A 165 -8.46 -11.26 1.14
C ALA A 165 -8.57 -10.25 2.29
N ALA A 166 -7.92 -9.09 2.19
CA ALA A 166 -8.04 -7.99 3.14
C ALA A 166 -9.48 -7.43 3.16
N ILE A 167 -10.07 -7.18 2.00
CA ILE A 167 -11.46 -6.71 1.87
C ILE A 167 -12.43 -7.74 2.46
N VAL A 168 -12.28 -9.02 2.10
CA VAL A 168 -13.13 -10.11 2.65
C VAL A 168 -12.99 -10.20 4.16
N SER A 169 -11.79 -10.03 4.71
CA SER A 169 -11.57 -10.01 6.16
C SER A 169 -12.27 -8.85 6.84
N LEU A 170 -12.22 -7.64 6.27
CA LEU A 170 -12.92 -6.47 6.78
C LEU A 170 -14.45 -6.65 6.74
N LEU A 171 -14.98 -7.22 5.65
CA LEU A 171 -16.42 -7.54 5.53
C LEU A 171 -16.87 -8.53 6.62
N ARG A 172 -16.08 -9.57 6.88
CA ARG A 172 -16.37 -10.52 7.98
C ARG A 172 -16.32 -9.82 9.34
N SER A 173 -15.33 -8.96 9.58
CA SER A 173 -15.25 -8.18 10.81
C SER A 173 -16.45 -7.25 10.98
N HIS A 174 -16.95 -6.66 9.90
CA HIS A 174 -18.17 -5.84 9.92
C HIS A 174 -19.40 -6.65 10.32
N GLN A 175 -19.57 -7.85 9.78
CA GLN A 175 -20.68 -8.74 10.15
C GLN A 175 -20.61 -9.19 11.62
N GLU A 176 -19.40 -9.47 12.13
CA GLU A 176 -19.18 -9.83 13.54
C GLU A 176 -19.52 -8.68 14.48
N ILE A 177 -19.08 -7.44 14.17
CA ILE A 177 -19.40 -6.24 14.95
C ILE A 177 -20.91 -6.02 15.01
N GLN A 178 -21.63 -6.21 13.90
CA GLN A 178 -23.10 -6.09 13.89
C GLN A 178 -23.77 -7.13 14.79
N LYS A 179 -23.30 -8.38 14.76
CA LYS A 179 -23.86 -9.45 15.62
C LYS A 179 -23.61 -9.23 17.09
N GLU A 180 -22.49 -8.59 17.44
CA GLU A 180 -22.09 -8.33 18.83
C GLU A 180 -22.63 -7.00 19.39
N GLY A 181 -23.33 -6.20 18.57
CA GLY A 181 -23.86 -4.89 18.99
C GLY A 181 -22.79 -3.83 19.25
N LEU A 182 -21.60 -3.95 18.62
CA LEU A 182 -20.52 -3.02 18.77
C LEU A 182 -20.61 -1.87 17.76
N ASP A 183 -21.77 -1.22 17.67
CA ASP A 183 -22.10 -0.19 16.66
C ASP A 183 -21.10 0.96 16.59
N ARG A 184 -20.42 1.28 17.70
CA ARG A 184 -19.37 2.32 17.74
C ARG A 184 -18.18 2.05 16.82
N LEU A 185 -17.92 0.78 16.47
CA LEU A 185 -16.82 0.38 15.61
C LEU A 185 -17.23 0.24 14.14
N LYS A 186 -18.53 0.33 13.84
CA LYS A 186 -19.06 0.19 12.49
C LYS A 186 -18.52 1.26 11.56
N LEU A 187 -18.66 2.54 11.92
CA LEU A 187 -18.22 3.64 11.07
C LEU A 187 -16.71 3.61 10.77
N PRO A 188 -15.78 3.46 11.74
CA PRO A 188 -14.36 3.33 11.43
C PRO A 188 -14.05 2.18 10.49
N LEU A 189 -14.70 1.03 10.66
CA LEU A 189 -14.49 -0.12 9.81
C LEU A 189 -15.01 0.11 8.39
N GLU A 190 -16.18 0.74 8.23
CA GLU A 190 -16.74 1.12 6.94
C GLU A 190 -15.84 2.13 6.20
N LEU A 191 -15.26 3.10 6.90
CA LEU A 191 -14.33 4.05 6.31
C LEU A 191 -13.04 3.37 5.82
N ILE A 192 -12.48 2.43 6.60
CA ILE A 192 -11.32 1.65 6.18
C ILE A 192 -11.68 0.77 4.98
N LEU A 193 -12.83 0.10 5.01
CA LEU A 193 -13.32 -0.74 3.92
C LEU A 193 -13.52 0.10 2.64
N LEU A 194 -14.16 1.26 2.76
CA LEU A 194 -14.36 2.18 1.64
C LEU A 194 -13.02 2.62 1.05
N SER A 195 -12.05 2.98 1.89
CA SER A 195 -10.72 3.39 1.42
C SER A 195 -10.00 2.27 0.66
N GLN A 196 -10.15 1.01 1.09
CA GLN A 196 -9.52 -0.13 0.42
C GLN A 196 -10.23 -0.47 -0.90
N ILE A 197 -11.56 -0.47 -0.93
CA ILE A 197 -12.32 -0.74 -2.15
C ILE A 197 -12.11 0.39 -3.15
N ALA A 198 -12.36 1.63 -2.76
CA ALA A 198 -12.29 2.77 -3.67
C ALA A 198 -10.83 3.09 -4.06
N GLY A 199 -9.91 3.20 -3.08
CA GLY A 199 -8.51 3.51 -3.33
C GLY A 199 -7.79 2.40 -4.08
N GLY A 200 -7.97 1.14 -3.67
CA GLY A 200 -7.35 -0.01 -4.32
C GLY A 200 -7.90 -0.25 -5.74
N THR A 201 -9.23 -0.19 -5.90
CA THR A 201 -9.88 -0.39 -7.21
C THR A 201 -9.50 0.71 -8.18
N LEU A 202 -9.54 1.97 -7.74
CA LEU A 202 -9.16 3.10 -8.58
C LEU A 202 -7.69 3.06 -8.94
N ALA A 203 -6.79 2.74 -8.01
CA ALA A 203 -5.36 2.65 -8.30
C ALA A 203 -5.05 1.53 -9.33
N ILE A 204 -5.69 0.36 -9.19
CA ILE A 204 -5.41 -0.80 -10.05
C ILE A 204 -6.06 -0.66 -11.42
N LEU A 205 -7.32 -0.19 -11.50
CA LEU A 205 -8.07 -0.14 -12.76
C LEU A 205 -7.81 1.14 -13.54
N PHE A 206 -7.71 2.27 -12.86
CA PHE A 206 -7.65 3.56 -13.53
C PHE A 206 -6.24 4.04 -13.82
N ALA A 207 -5.23 3.72 -13.01
CA ALA A 207 -3.86 4.16 -13.29
C ALA A 207 -3.34 3.66 -14.66
N PRO A 208 -3.49 2.37 -15.05
CA PRO A 208 -3.13 1.90 -16.37
C PRO A 208 -3.96 2.52 -17.50
N VAL A 209 -5.28 2.65 -17.27
CA VAL A 209 -6.21 3.24 -18.26
C VAL A 209 -5.88 4.71 -18.49
N LEU A 210 -5.53 5.44 -17.45
CA LEU A 210 -5.14 6.84 -17.53
C LEU A 210 -3.81 7.05 -18.23
N ALA A 211 -2.84 6.18 -18.00
CA ALA A 211 -1.57 6.23 -18.72
C ALA A 211 -1.75 6.09 -20.24
N VAL A 212 -2.80 5.38 -20.68
CA VAL A 212 -3.07 5.14 -22.10
C VAL A 212 -4.03 6.19 -22.68
N LEU A 213 -5.09 6.59 -21.97
CA LEU A 213 -6.19 7.40 -22.52
C LEU A 213 -6.02 8.90 -22.29
N ALA A 214 -5.24 9.33 -21.33
CA ALA A 214 -5.09 10.75 -21.01
C ALA A 214 -3.61 11.15 -20.95
N PRO A 215 -2.91 11.23 -22.10
CA PRO A 215 -1.55 11.76 -22.10
C PRO A 215 -1.48 13.25 -21.71
N ASN A 216 -2.63 13.93 -21.54
CA ASN A 216 -2.74 15.35 -21.24
C ASN A 216 -3.28 15.64 -19.83
N SER A 217 -2.37 16.05 -19.10
CA SER A 217 -2.20 16.91 -17.91
C SER A 217 -3.37 17.13 -16.93
N ALA A 218 -4.50 17.71 -17.29
CA ALA A 218 -5.52 18.14 -16.33
C ALA A 218 -6.37 16.98 -15.78
N VAL A 219 -6.79 16.06 -16.65
CA VAL A 219 -7.60 14.87 -16.26
C VAL A 219 -6.74 13.93 -15.44
N GLN A 220 -5.50 13.71 -15.86
CA GLN A 220 -4.54 12.88 -15.13
C GLN A 220 -4.25 13.44 -13.73
N SER A 221 -3.99 14.75 -13.63
CA SER A 221 -3.76 15.41 -12.33
C SER A 221 -5.00 15.34 -11.43
N GLY A 222 -6.20 15.56 -11.96
CA GLY A 222 -7.45 15.48 -11.20
C GLY A 222 -7.69 14.08 -10.64
N LEU A 223 -7.45 13.05 -11.43
CA LEU A 223 -7.61 11.65 -11.00
C LEU A 223 -6.52 11.22 -10.03
N THR A 224 -5.29 11.69 -10.21
CA THR A 224 -4.22 11.50 -9.24
C THR A 224 -4.62 12.06 -7.87
N VAL A 225 -5.13 13.28 -7.80
CA VAL A 225 -5.63 13.88 -6.54
C VAL A 225 -6.74 13.04 -5.91
N ILE A 226 -7.69 12.52 -6.71
CA ILE A 226 -8.77 11.67 -6.20
C ILE A 226 -8.21 10.35 -5.62
N ILE A 227 -7.31 9.68 -6.33
CA ILE A 227 -6.67 8.44 -5.87
C ILE A 227 -5.92 8.69 -4.55
N TRP A 228 -5.18 9.79 -4.45
CA TRP A 228 -4.45 10.15 -3.24
C TRP A 228 -5.38 10.51 -2.09
N ALA A 229 -6.44 11.27 -2.34
CA ALA A 229 -7.44 11.61 -1.34
C ALA A 229 -8.10 10.33 -0.75
N LEU A 230 -8.45 9.37 -1.61
CA LEU A 230 -8.96 8.07 -1.18
C LEU A 230 -7.92 7.26 -0.40
N GLY A 231 -6.65 7.32 -0.80
CA GLY A 231 -5.54 6.69 -0.06
C GLY A 231 -5.38 7.24 1.35
N LEU A 232 -5.63 8.54 1.55
CA LEU A 232 -5.59 9.18 2.87
C LEU A 232 -6.75 8.79 3.79
N LEU A 233 -7.84 8.24 3.27
CA LEU A 233 -8.95 7.77 4.10
C LEU A 233 -8.51 6.66 5.06
N THR A 234 -7.56 5.80 4.67
CA THR A 234 -7.06 4.72 5.54
C THR A 234 -6.43 5.24 6.84
N PRO A 235 -5.40 6.11 6.82
CA PRO A 235 -4.81 6.63 8.05
C PRO A 235 -5.79 7.49 8.84
N LEU A 236 -6.65 8.29 8.18
CA LEU A 236 -7.65 9.11 8.86
C LEU A 236 -8.73 8.27 9.53
N ALA A 237 -9.23 7.22 8.88
CA ALA A 237 -10.18 6.30 9.47
C ALA A 237 -9.57 5.55 10.67
N TYR A 238 -8.30 5.15 10.57
CA TYR A 238 -7.59 4.54 11.70
C TYR A 238 -7.40 5.55 12.85
N ALA A 239 -7.04 6.79 12.54
CA ALA A 239 -6.98 7.85 13.55
C ALA A 239 -8.33 8.01 14.25
N ALA A 240 -9.42 8.12 13.50
CA ALA A 240 -10.76 8.18 14.09
C ALA A 240 -11.07 6.96 14.96
N ALA A 241 -10.72 5.75 14.52
CA ALA A 241 -10.89 4.53 15.29
C ALA A 241 -10.16 4.57 16.63
N VAL A 242 -8.91 5.07 16.64
CA VAL A 242 -8.07 5.14 17.85
C VAL A 242 -8.52 6.24 18.81
N TRP A 243 -8.76 7.46 18.29
CA TRP A 243 -8.99 8.63 19.16
C TRP A 243 -10.46 8.91 19.46
N LYS A 244 -11.34 8.78 18.47
CA LYS A 244 -12.77 9.08 18.63
C LYS A 244 -13.54 7.87 19.14
N PHE A 245 -13.27 6.68 18.61
CA PHE A 245 -14.04 5.47 18.92
C PHE A 245 -13.35 4.55 19.93
N ASN A 246 -12.13 4.90 20.36
CA ASN A 246 -11.35 4.17 21.36
C ASN A 246 -11.27 2.67 21.10
N VAL A 247 -10.95 2.29 19.84
CA VAL A 247 -10.86 0.89 19.43
C VAL A 247 -9.84 0.09 20.26
N LEU A 248 -8.82 0.77 20.81
CA LEU A 248 -7.78 0.13 21.63
C LEU A 248 -8.30 -0.34 22.99
N ALA A 249 -9.45 0.16 23.46
CA ALA A 249 -10.12 -0.34 24.66
C ALA A 249 -10.89 -1.65 24.42
N VAL A 250 -11.07 -2.07 23.18
CA VAL A 250 -11.64 -3.37 22.84
C VAL A 250 -10.56 -4.43 22.97
N ASP A 251 -10.84 -5.49 23.70
CA ASP A 251 -9.91 -6.62 23.87
C ASP A 251 -9.42 -7.08 22.50
N PRO A 252 -8.10 -7.15 22.28
CA PRO A 252 -7.57 -7.62 21.01
C PRO A 252 -7.77 -9.12 20.78
N GLY A 253 -8.22 -9.90 21.79
CA GLY A 253 -8.46 -11.35 21.72
C GLY A 253 -7.19 -12.19 21.93
#